data_3c66105ebe9c8380c04e3efa29f1c886
#
_entry.id   3c66105ebe9c8380c04e3efa29f1c886
#
_cell.length_a   1.000
_cell.length_b   1.000
_cell.length_c   1.000
_cell.angle_alpha   90.00
_cell.angle_beta   90.00
_cell.angle_gamma   90.00
#
_symmetry.space_group_name_H-M   'P 1'
#
loop_
_entity.id
_entity.type
_entity.pdbx_description
1 polymer ?
#
loop_
_entity_poly.entity_id
_entity_poly.type
_entity_poly.pdbx_seq_one_letter_code
_entity_poly.pdbx_strand_id
1 'polypeptide(L)'
;FATMWLKLGERQPSTPMKYALSLMLTGLAAFIFIPFAGGGPNSTPFFAMVAILFLFTMAELMISPVGLSLASRLAPARFATRMMSLQFLSLAVGAALSGTFAGYYDAGDAGAERTYFLVIGAAAILGGLVMVALRRGILTAFEGVQ
;
A
#
# COMPACT_ATOMS: atom_id res chain seq x y z
N PHE A 1 12.95 6.31 7.35
CA PHE A 1 11.97 7.05 6.51
C PHE A 1 11.60 8.39 7.13
N ALA A 2 11.21 8.48 8.40
CA ALA A 2 10.88 9.75 9.03
C ALA A 2 11.99 10.81 8.89
N THR A 3 13.23 10.43 9.15
CA THR A 3 14.40 11.30 8.98
C THR A 3 14.68 11.66 7.52
N MET A 4 14.37 10.77 6.58
CA MET A 4 14.49 11.04 5.15
C MET A 4 13.47 12.09 4.71
N TRP A 5 12.23 11.98 5.16
CA TRP A 5 11.19 12.98 4.89
C TRP A 5 11.52 14.33 5.52
N LEU A 6 12.05 14.35 6.74
CA LEU A 6 12.48 15.60 7.40
C LEU A 6 13.62 16.29 6.64
N LYS A 7 14.57 15.53 6.07
CA LYS A 7 15.67 16.09 5.25
C LYS A 7 15.21 16.66 3.91
N LEU A 8 14.13 16.13 3.31
CA LEU A 8 13.57 16.66 2.07
C LEU A 8 12.83 18.00 2.26
N GLY A 9 12.44 18.36 3.49
CA GLY A 9 11.78 19.63 3.78
C GLY A 9 10.61 19.92 2.84
N GLU A 10 10.61 21.06 2.17
CA GLU A 10 9.55 21.47 1.22
C GLU A 10 9.48 20.63 -0.07
N ARG A 11 10.53 19.84 -0.38
CA ARG A 11 10.55 18.94 -1.54
C ARG A 11 9.90 17.59 -1.28
N GLN A 12 9.24 17.42 -0.14
CA GLN A 12 8.52 16.17 0.15
C GLN A 12 7.37 15.95 -0.86
N PRO A 13 7.16 14.70 -1.32
CA PRO A 13 5.94 14.36 -2.04
C PRO A 13 4.71 14.65 -1.17
N SER A 14 3.65 15.15 -1.79
CA SER A 14 2.37 15.35 -1.10
C SER A 14 1.85 14.04 -0.49
N THR A 15 1.02 14.14 0.55
CA THR A 15 0.44 12.96 1.21
C THR A 15 -0.21 11.97 0.22
N PRO A 16 -1.08 12.40 -0.73
CA PRO A 16 -1.63 11.50 -1.73
C PRO A 16 -0.55 10.82 -2.60
N MET A 17 0.56 11.52 -2.88
CA MET A 17 1.64 10.98 -3.68
C MET A 17 2.42 9.89 -2.93
N LYS A 18 2.58 10.02 -1.60
CA LYS A 18 3.18 8.98 -0.76
C LYS A 18 2.34 7.70 -0.77
N TYR A 19 1.01 7.83 -0.68
CA TYR A 19 0.07 6.71 -0.82
C TYR A 19 0.14 6.06 -2.21
N ALA A 20 0.15 6.87 -3.27
CA ALA A 20 0.26 6.37 -4.63
C ALA A 20 1.56 5.59 -4.85
N LEU A 21 2.69 6.12 -4.38
CA LEU A 21 3.99 5.47 -4.51
C LEU A 21 4.05 4.14 -3.74
N SER A 22 3.48 4.10 -2.53
CA SER A 22 3.39 2.86 -1.76
C SER A 22 2.55 1.80 -2.48
N LEU A 23 1.38 2.15 -3.01
CA LEU A 23 0.55 1.23 -3.79
C LEU A 23 1.27 0.72 -5.05
N MET A 24 1.99 1.58 -5.75
CA MET A 24 2.79 1.18 -6.91
C MET A 24 3.92 0.23 -6.53
N LEU A 25 4.61 0.46 -5.41
CA LEU A 25 5.64 -0.45 -4.89
C LEU A 25 5.05 -1.81 -4.51
N THR A 26 3.88 -1.82 -3.87
CA THR A 26 3.16 -3.05 -3.54
C THR A 26 2.79 -3.84 -4.80
N GLY A 27 2.26 -3.16 -5.81
CA GLY A 27 1.93 -3.78 -7.09
C GLY A 27 3.16 -4.33 -7.82
N LEU A 28 4.26 -3.59 -7.82
CA LEU A 28 5.52 -4.03 -8.39
C LEU A 28 6.05 -5.28 -7.68
N ALA A 29 6.02 -5.30 -6.34
CA ALA A 29 6.41 -6.46 -5.55
C ALA A 29 5.59 -7.71 -5.89
N ALA A 30 4.26 -7.55 -6.06
CA ALA A 30 3.38 -8.64 -6.49
C ALA A 30 3.74 -9.14 -7.90
N PHE A 31 4.07 -8.25 -8.84
CA PHE A 31 4.46 -8.65 -10.20
C PHE A 31 5.79 -9.42 -10.26
N ILE A 32 6.71 -9.17 -9.34
CA ILE A 32 7.97 -9.92 -9.25
C ILE A 32 7.73 -11.40 -8.89
N PHE A 33 6.61 -11.74 -8.25
CA PHE A 33 6.25 -13.15 -8.01
C PHE A 33 5.83 -13.90 -9.26
N ILE A 34 5.27 -13.23 -10.26
CA ILE A 34 4.65 -13.86 -11.45
C ILE A 34 5.61 -14.82 -12.20
N PRO A 35 6.89 -14.48 -12.42
CA PRO A 35 7.82 -15.39 -13.11
C PRO A 35 8.09 -16.70 -12.36
N PHE A 36 7.86 -16.72 -11.05
CA PHE A 36 8.12 -17.85 -10.17
C PHE A 36 6.87 -18.68 -9.87
N ALA A 37 5.69 -18.17 -10.27
CA ALA A 37 4.42 -18.85 -10.07
C ALA A 37 4.39 -20.18 -10.83
N GLY A 38 3.97 -21.25 -10.16
CA GLY A 38 3.86 -22.59 -10.73
C GLY A 38 5.16 -23.38 -10.79
N GLY A 39 6.26 -22.86 -10.28
CA GLY A 39 7.53 -23.59 -10.25
C GLY A 39 7.63 -24.68 -9.17
N GLY A 40 6.58 -24.85 -8.36
CA GLY A 40 6.59 -25.79 -7.23
C GLY A 40 7.35 -25.30 -5.99
N PRO A 41 7.50 -26.16 -4.97
CA PRO A 41 8.19 -25.78 -3.74
C PRO A 41 9.63 -25.32 -4.03
N ASN A 42 10.03 -24.20 -3.40
CA ASN A 42 11.36 -23.57 -3.53
C ASN A 42 11.70 -23.03 -4.94
N SER A 43 10.72 -22.78 -5.81
CA SER A 43 10.97 -22.20 -7.14
C SER A 43 11.46 -20.76 -7.11
N THR A 44 11.08 -20.01 -6.06
CA THR A 44 11.49 -18.60 -5.91
C THR A 44 12.91 -18.53 -5.33
N PRO A 45 13.90 -17.95 -6.05
CA PRO A 45 15.25 -17.78 -5.53
C PRO A 45 15.26 -16.93 -4.26
N PHE A 46 16.14 -17.27 -3.33
CA PHE A 46 16.26 -16.55 -2.04
C PHE A 46 16.37 -15.02 -2.22
N PHE A 47 17.21 -14.57 -3.15
CA PHE A 47 17.37 -13.12 -3.40
C PHE A 47 16.11 -12.46 -3.96
N ALA A 48 15.32 -13.16 -4.77
CA ALA A 48 14.04 -12.65 -5.25
C ALA A 48 13.04 -12.51 -4.08
N MET A 49 12.98 -13.49 -3.19
CA MET A 49 12.15 -13.43 -2.00
C MET A 49 12.53 -12.23 -1.10
N VAL A 50 13.83 -12.05 -0.85
CA VAL A 50 14.33 -10.91 -0.06
C VAL A 50 13.98 -9.57 -0.73
N ALA A 51 14.12 -9.46 -2.06
CA ALA A 51 13.78 -8.25 -2.79
C ALA A 51 12.28 -7.93 -2.72
N ILE A 52 11.42 -8.95 -2.86
CA ILE A 52 9.97 -8.80 -2.76
C ILE A 52 9.57 -8.32 -1.36
N LEU A 53 10.08 -8.99 -0.31
CA LEU A 53 9.80 -8.61 1.07
C LEU A 53 10.32 -7.21 1.38
N PHE A 54 11.48 -6.85 0.86
CA PHE A 54 12.04 -5.51 0.99
C PHE A 54 11.11 -4.45 0.38
N LEU A 55 10.59 -4.69 -0.83
CA LEU A 55 9.65 -3.78 -1.50
C LEU A 55 8.33 -3.64 -0.72
N PHE A 56 7.77 -4.74 -0.21
CA PHE A 56 6.59 -4.70 0.64
C PHE A 56 6.83 -3.90 1.92
N THR A 57 7.95 -4.13 2.60
CA THR A 57 8.33 -3.39 3.80
C THR A 57 8.50 -1.90 3.50
N MET A 58 9.13 -1.54 2.38
CA MET A 58 9.27 -0.17 1.94
C MET A 58 7.91 0.49 1.70
N ALA A 59 7.01 -0.20 1.02
CA ALA A 59 5.65 0.27 0.76
C ALA A 59 4.89 0.52 2.07
N GLU A 60 4.97 -0.41 3.02
CA GLU A 60 4.33 -0.31 4.33
C GLU A 60 4.88 0.86 5.16
N LEU A 61 6.20 1.01 5.23
CA LEU A 61 6.85 2.11 5.94
C LEU A 61 6.53 3.49 5.37
N MET A 62 6.17 3.57 4.10
CA MET A 62 5.73 4.82 3.49
C MET A 62 4.30 5.22 3.90
N ILE A 63 3.41 4.27 4.11
CA ILE A 63 1.98 4.51 4.41
C ILE A 63 1.72 4.62 5.91
N SER A 64 2.27 3.73 6.73
CA SER A 64 1.90 3.58 8.14
C SER A 64 2.06 4.88 8.95
N PRO A 65 3.21 5.56 8.95
CA PRO A 65 3.35 6.80 9.72
C PRO A 65 2.54 7.96 9.13
N VAL A 66 2.34 7.96 7.80
CA VAL A 66 1.59 9.01 7.11
C VAL A 66 0.10 8.91 7.41
N GLY A 67 -0.47 7.69 7.38
CA GLY A 67 -1.88 7.46 7.70
C GLY A 67 -2.23 7.88 9.12
N LEU A 68 -1.40 7.50 10.09
CA LEU A 68 -1.61 7.84 11.50
C LEU A 68 -1.50 9.35 11.75
N SER A 69 -0.50 10.00 11.16
CA SER A 69 -0.33 11.44 11.28
C SER A 69 -1.45 12.23 10.60
N LEU A 70 -1.96 11.73 9.47
CA LEU A 70 -3.07 12.34 8.75
C LEU A 70 -4.36 12.25 9.58
N ALA A 71 -4.68 11.08 10.12
CA ALA A 71 -5.85 10.88 10.97
C ALA A 71 -5.84 11.81 12.20
N SER A 72 -4.66 12.03 12.80
CA SER A 72 -4.52 12.92 13.96
C SER A 72 -4.58 14.41 13.58
N ARG A 73 -4.04 14.82 12.43
CA ARG A 73 -4.00 16.23 12.00
C ARG A 73 -5.34 16.72 11.43
N LEU A 74 -6.06 15.89 10.70
CA LEU A 74 -7.35 16.25 10.10
C LEU A 74 -8.50 16.17 11.10
N ALA A 75 -8.28 15.58 12.28
CA ALA A 75 -9.30 15.44 13.28
C ALA A 75 -9.50 16.76 14.04
N PRO A 76 -10.69 17.39 14.02
CA PRO A 76 -11.01 18.41 15.00
C PRO A 76 -10.84 17.84 16.41
N ALA A 77 -10.37 18.66 17.38
CA ALA A 77 -10.07 18.20 18.74
C ALA A 77 -11.20 17.39 19.40
N ARG A 78 -12.46 17.74 19.06
CA ARG A 78 -13.66 17.03 19.55
C ARG A 78 -13.86 15.62 18.98
N PHE A 79 -13.23 15.29 17.85
CA PHE A 79 -13.43 14.05 17.10
C PHE A 79 -12.14 13.25 16.90
N ALA A 80 -11.05 13.63 17.52
CA ALA A 80 -9.74 13.00 17.36
C ALA A 80 -9.80 11.46 17.57
N THR A 81 -10.43 11.02 18.66
CA THR A 81 -10.60 9.59 18.97
C THR A 81 -11.43 8.85 17.89
N ARG A 82 -12.48 9.49 17.38
CA ARG A 82 -13.33 8.88 16.34
C ARG A 82 -12.58 8.73 15.01
N MET A 83 -11.77 9.71 14.63
CA MET A 83 -10.95 9.63 13.41
C MET A 83 -9.88 8.54 13.52
N MET A 84 -9.27 8.37 14.69
CA MET A 84 -8.35 7.27 14.95
C MET A 84 -9.07 5.91 14.88
N SER A 85 -10.26 5.81 15.44
CA SER A 85 -11.08 4.58 15.34
C SER A 85 -11.44 4.23 13.90
N LEU A 86 -11.78 5.23 13.06
CA LEU A 86 -12.03 5.03 11.63
C LEU A 86 -10.79 4.57 10.89
N GLN A 87 -9.60 5.09 11.24
CA GLN A 87 -8.33 4.63 10.69
C GLN A 87 -8.09 3.14 11.01
N PHE A 88 -8.27 2.73 12.26
CA PHE A 88 -8.13 1.33 12.64
C PHE A 88 -9.22 0.43 12.02
N LEU A 89 -10.44 0.94 11.89
CA LEU A 89 -11.52 0.22 11.22
C LEU A 89 -11.17 -0.03 9.75
N SER A 90 -10.61 0.95 9.04
CA SER A 90 -10.17 0.76 7.65
C SER A 90 -9.08 -0.30 7.52
N LEU A 91 -8.14 -0.36 8.47
CA LEU A 91 -7.12 -1.41 8.53
C LEU A 91 -7.74 -2.79 8.78
N ALA A 92 -8.70 -2.88 9.72
CA ALA A 92 -9.40 -4.13 10.02
C ALA A 92 -10.20 -4.65 8.82
N VAL A 93 -10.91 -3.77 8.10
CA VAL A 93 -11.63 -4.11 6.87
C VAL A 93 -10.64 -4.57 5.80
N GLY A 94 -9.52 -3.86 5.63
CA GLY A 94 -8.46 -4.26 4.70
C GLY A 94 -7.89 -5.64 5.01
N ALA A 95 -7.63 -5.95 6.28
CA ALA A 95 -7.16 -7.25 6.71
C ALA A 95 -8.18 -8.37 6.47
N ALA A 96 -9.47 -8.11 6.73
CA ALA A 96 -10.54 -9.06 6.46
C ALA A 96 -10.69 -9.36 4.97
N LEU A 97 -10.64 -8.34 4.12
CA LEU A 97 -10.64 -8.50 2.67
C LEU A 97 -9.41 -9.27 2.18
N SER A 98 -8.23 -8.96 2.71
CA SER A 98 -7.00 -9.68 2.38
C SER A 98 -7.11 -11.17 2.71
N GLY A 99 -7.67 -11.53 3.88
CA GLY A 99 -7.95 -12.93 4.24
C GLY A 99 -8.90 -13.61 3.28
N THR A 100 -9.95 -12.91 2.81
CA THR A 100 -10.89 -13.44 1.81
C THR A 100 -10.18 -13.67 0.47
N PHE A 101 -9.37 -12.74 0.01
CA PHE A 101 -8.60 -12.90 -1.23
C PHE A 101 -7.54 -14.00 -1.12
N ALA A 102 -6.92 -14.18 0.05
CA ALA A 102 -5.98 -15.27 0.28
C ALA A 102 -6.60 -16.66 0.08
N GLY A 103 -7.91 -16.80 0.29
CA GLY A 103 -8.64 -18.03 0.01
C GLY A 103 -8.71 -18.43 -1.47
N TYR A 104 -8.40 -17.52 -2.39
CA TYR A 104 -8.31 -17.80 -3.84
C TYR A 104 -6.90 -18.19 -4.28
N TYR A 105 -5.93 -18.16 -3.37
CA TYR A 105 -4.58 -18.59 -3.65
C TYR A 105 -4.49 -20.11 -3.60
N ASP A 106 -4.06 -20.73 -4.70
CA ASP A 106 -3.80 -22.16 -4.79
C ASP A 106 -2.37 -22.38 -5.28
N ALA A 107 -1.51 -22.83 -4.38
CA ALA A 107 -0.11 -23.15 -4.70
C ALA A 107 0.04 -24.42 -5.55
N GLY A 108 -1.01 -25.23 -5.71
CA GLY A 108 -1.03 -26.43 -6.54
C GLY A 108 -1.35 -26.15 -8.01
N ASP A 109 -1.93 -24.97 -8.31
CA ASP A 109 -2.28 -24.55 -9.67
C ASP A 109 -1.50 -23.30 -10.08
N ALA A 110 -0.55 -23.49 -10.99
CA ALA A 110 0.26 -22.42 -11.57
C ALA A 110 -0.57 -21.30 -12.21
N GLY A 111 -1.71 -21.63 -12.79
CA GLY A 111 -2.61 -20.66 -13.39
C GLY A 111 -3.30 -19.80 -12.34
N ALA A 112 -3.82 -20.41 -11.27
CA ALA A 112 -4.45 -19.74 -10.15
C ALA A 112 -3.45 -18.85 -9.43
N GLU A 113 -2.25 -19.34 -9.13
CA GLU A 113 -1.19 -18.57 -8.48
C GLU A 113 -0.78 -17.33 -9.29
N ARG A 114 -0.54 -17.49 -10.59
CA ARG A 114 -0.20 -16.38 -11.49
C ARG A 114 -1.32 -15.35 -11.56
N THR A 115 -2.57 -15.80 -11.69
CA THR A 115 -3.75 -14.92 -11.75
C THR A 115 -3.90 -14.15 -10.45
N TYR A 116 -3.69 -14.78 -9.31
CA TYR A 116 -3.75 -14.16 -8.00
C TYR A 116 -2.78 -12.97 -7.88
N PHE A 117 -1.49 -13.17 -8.17
CA PHE A 117 -0.51 -12.09 -8.12
C PHE A 117 -0.74 -11.01 -9.16
N LEU A 118 -1.25 -11.38 -10.34
CA LEU A 118 -1.58 -10.43 -11.40
C LEU A 118 -2.74 -9.53 -10.99
N VAL A 119 -3.82 -10.09 -10.43
CA VAL A 119 -4.99 -9.33 -9.98
C VAL A 119 -4.61 -8.39 -8.84
N ILE A 120 -3.90 -8.88 -7.82
CA ILE A 120 -3.47 -8.05 -6.69
C ILE A 120 -2.52 -6.94 -7.15
N GLY A 121 -1.53 -7.28 -7.98
CA GLY A 121 -0.58 -6.31 -8.52
C GLY A 121 -1.26 -5.24 -9.36
N ALA A 122 -2.17 -5.64 -10.26
CA ALA A 122 -2.94 -4.71 -11.09
C ALA A 122 -3.86 -3.82 -10.25
N ALA A 123 -4.57 -4.37 -9.27
CA ALA A 123 -5.42 -3.60 -8.37
C ALA A 123 -4.62 -2.56 -7.57
N ALA A 124 -3.43 -2.93 -7.07
CA ALA A 124 -2.55 -2.00 -6.36
C ALA A 124 -2.03 -0.89 -7.27
N ILE A 125 -1.59 -1.20 -8.50
CA ILE A 125 -1.15 -0.19 -9.48
C ILE A 125 -2.31 0.73 -9.87
N LEU A 126 -3.49 0.20 -10.16
CA LEU A 126 -4.67 0.99 -10.48
C LEU A 126 -5.05 1.91 -9.32
N GLY A 127 -5.04 1.41 -8.09
CA GLY A 127 -5.25 2.22 -6.89
C GLY A 127 -4.24 3.35 -6.78
N GLY A 128 -2.96 3.08 -7.04
CA GLY A 128 -1.90 4.09 -7.09
C GLY A 128 -2.15 5.17 -8.16
N LEU A 129 -2.54 4.77 -9.37
CA LEU A 129 -2.88 5.69 -10.46
C LEU A 129 -4.10 6.55 -10.15
N VAL A 130 -5.14 5.97 -9.54
CA VAL A 130 -6.32 6.71 -9.08
C VAL A 130 -5.91 7.77 -8.04
N MET A 131 -5.03 7.42 -7.09
CA MET A 131 -4.52 8.38 -6.10
C MET A 131 -3.73 9.52 -6.76
N VAL A 132 -2.94 9.24 -7.79
CA VAL A 132 -2.25 10.28 -8.57
C VAL A 132 -3.25 11.18 -9.30
N ALA A 133 -4.27 10.61 -9.92
CA ALA A 133 -5.30 11.36 -10.63
C ALA A 133 -6.10 12.28 -9.69
N LEU A 134 -6.47 11.75 -8.51
CA LEU A 134 -7.25 12.49 -7.51
C LEU A 134 -6.42 13.46 -6.66
N ARG A 135 -5.08 13.47 -6.80
CA ARG A 135 -4.18 14.26 -5.94
C ARG A 135 -4.54 15.73 -5.83
N ARG A 136 -4.96 16.34 -6.95
CA ARG A 136 -5.32 17.77 -7.00
C ARG A 136 -6.58 18.04 -6.17
N GLY A 137 -7.63 17.24 -6.35
CA GLY A 137 -8.87 17.38 -5.59
C GLY A 137 -8.68 17.09 -4.09
N ILE A 138 -7.81 16.14 -3.74
CA ILE A 138 -7.49 15.84 -2.34
C ILE A 138 -6.70 17.00 -1.71
N LEU A 139 -5.74 17.58 -2.40
CA LEU A 139 -4.95 18.71 -1.89
C LEU A 139 -5.81 19.94 -1.67
N THR A 140 -6.70 20.29 -2.61
CA THR A 140 -7.64 21.42 -2.45
C THR A 140 -8.62 21.20 -1.29
N ALA A 141 -9.02 19.97 -1.03
CA ALA A 141 -9.85 19.64 0.13
C ALA A 141 -9.09 19.79 1.46
N PHE A 142 -7.76 19.57 1.46
CA PHE A 142 -6.92 19.73 2.67
C PHE A 142 -6.51 21.18 2.94
N GLU A 143 -6.40 22.05 1.93
CA GLU A 143 -6.08 23.47 2.09
C GLU A 143 -7.17 24.23 2.84
N GLY A 144 -8.38 23.72 2.89
CA GLY A 144 -9.49 24.26 3.72
C GLY A 144 -9.42 23.91 5.21
N VAL A 145 -8.40 23.17 5.67
CA VAL A 145 -8.24 22.66 7.04
C VAL A 145 -6.86 23.04 7.58
N GLN A 146 -6.51 24.34 7.48
CA GLN A 146 -5.33 24.90 8.18
C GLN A 146 -5.73 25.49 9.51
#